data_415e1e49e5e2c0f8a607460801903eee
#
_entry.id   415e1e49e5e2c0f8a607460801903eee
#
_cell.length_a   1.000
_cell.length_b   1.000
_cell.length_c   1.000
_cell.angle_alpha   90.00
_cell.angle_beta   90.00
_cell.angle_gamma   90.00
#
_symmetry.space_group_name_H-M   'P 1'
#
loop_
_entity.id
_entity.type
_entity.pdbx_description
1 polymer ?
#
loop_
_entity_poly.entity_id
_entity_poly.type
_entity_poly.pdbx_seq_one_letter_code
_entity_poly.pdbx_strand_id
1 'polypeptide(L)'
;MKQFENKVAVITGAASGFGKAFAAYGATLGMKLVLADIQQDALDATVSELKSRGTEVIGVRTDVSLAREVQTLADITMSTFGTVNLLFNNAGVGAGGFVWENTEKDWEWVLGVNLNSVIHGVRIFTPLMLDAAARDAAYEAHIVNTASMSGLVNAPTMGVYNVSKHAVVSLSETLYHDLGLVTDQVHCSVLCPYFVPTGFNQSRRNRPASLANAQTPTRSQQVAQAMSDKAVTSARISADEIAQQTYQAMREGDFYIYSHPEAMDPVKQRFEQLLARCNPGDPFAGHPELRRNLARTVRG
;
A
#
# COMPACT_ATOMS: atom_id res chain seq x y z
N MET A 1 13.04 12.69 5.17
CA MET A 1 13.61 12.07 6.40
C MET A 1 15.00 11.53 6.06
N LYS A 2 16.04 11.96 6.81
CA LYS A 2 17.44 11.62 6.47
C LYS A 2 18.07 10.60 7.43
N GLN A 3 17.65 10.62 8.68
CA GLN A 3 18.18 9.74 9.73
C GLN A 3 17.08 8.81 10.24
N PHE A 4 17.41 7.53 10.42
CA PHE A 4 16.47 6.49 10.81
C PHE A 4 16.81 5.85 12.17
N GLU A 5 18.07 5.91 12.59
CA GLU A 5 18.51 5.33 13.85
C GLU A 5 17.71 5.87 15.04
N ASN A 6 17.26 4.98 15.90
CA ASN A 6 16.41 5.26 17.06
C ASN A 6 15.04 5.91 16.76
N LYS A 7 14.66 6.06 15.50
CA LYS A 7 13.33 6.56 15.10
C LYS A 7 12.29 5.44 15.16
N VAL A 8 11.05 5.81 15.47
CA VAL A 8 9.93 4.87 15.60
C VAL A 8 9.16 4.76 14.31
N ALA A 9 9.04 3.54 13.76
CA ALA A 9 8.25 3.26 12.57
C ALA A 9 7.02 2.41 12.91
N VAL A 10 5.86 2.84 12.45
CA VAL A 10 4.60 2.07 12.43
C VAL A 10 4.37 1.54 11.02
N ILE A 11 4.18 0.22 10.89
CA ILE A 11 4.04 -0.44 9.59
C ILE A 11 2.78 -1.29 9.59
N THR A 12 1.82 -0.98 8.72
CA THR A 12 0.60 -1.80 8.53
C THR A 12 0.80 -2.85 7.45
N GLY A 13 0.16 -4.02 7.58
CA GLY A 13 0.37 -5.16 6.70
C GLY A 13 1.79 -5.74 6.87
N ALA A 14 2.32 -5.74 8.09
CA ALA A 14 3.73 -6.00 8.38
C ALA A 14 4.10 -7.49 8.47
N ALA A 15 3.13 -8.40 8.41
CA ALA A 15 3.38 -9.83 8.53
C ALA A 15 3.86 -10.49 7.22
N SER A 16 3.78 -9.79 6.09
CA SER A 16 4.17 -10.33 4.77
C SER A 16 4.55 -9.24 3.76
N GLY A 17 5.08 -9.65 2.61
CA GLY A 17 5.32 -8.79 1.45
C GLY A 17 6.12 -7.53 1.77
N PHE A 18 5.69 -6.39 1.25
CA PHE A 18 6.37 -5.12 1.46
C PHE A 18 6.47 -4.72 2.93
N GLY A 19 5.39 -4.90 3.72
CA GLY A 19 5.39 -4.52 5.13
C GLY A 19 6.46 -5.26 5.93
N LYS A 20 6.63 -6.57 5.70
CA LYS A 20 7.71 -7.36 6.30
C LYS A 20 9.08 -6.88 5.82
N ALA A 21 9.24 -6.56 4.54
CA ALA A 21 10.49 -6.04 3.97
C ALA A 21 10.84 -4.64 4.52
N PHE A 22 9.86 -3.75 4.65
CA PHE A 22 10.05 -2.44 5.30
C PHE A 22 10.51 -2.59 6.76
N ALA A 23 9.89 -3.52 7.50
CA ALA A 23 10.28 -3.80 8.88
C ALA A 23 11.71 -4.35 8.96
N ALA A 24 12.05 -5.31 8.11
CA ALA A 24 13.40 -5.90 8.07
C ALA A 24 14.46 -4.86 7.72
N TYR A 25 14.21 -4.02 6.71
CA TYR A 25 15.16 -2.97 6.33
C TYR A 25 15.26 -1.86 7.38
N GLY A 26 14.14 -1.41 7.96
CA GLY A 26 14.11 -0.46 9.07
C GLY A 26 14.91 -0.94 10.28
N ALA A 27 14.83 -2.24 10.59
CA ALA A 27 15.64 -2.87 11.64
C ALA A 27 17.14 -2.74 11.36
N THR A 28 17.60 -2.92 10.12
CA THR A 28 19.02 -2.75 9.75
C THR A 28 19.47 -1.29 9.88
N LEU A 29 18.55 -0.34 9.86
CA LEU A 29 18.81 1.10 10.06
C LEU A 29 18.71 1.53 11.53
N GLY A 30 18.55 0.57 12.48
CA GLY A 30 18.46 0.87 13.90
C GLY A 30 17.13 1.47 14.35
N MET A 31 16.05 1.28 13.59
CA MET A 31 14.71 1.79 13.96
C MET A 31 14.06 0.92 15.04
N LYS A 32 13.19 1.57 15.83
CA LYS A 32 12.21 0.90 16.71
C LYS A 32 10.94 0.67 15.91
N LEU A 33 10.35 -0.52 16.03
CA LEU A 33 9.28 -0.94 15.13
C LEU A 33 7.99 -1.27 15.85
N VAL A 34 6.87 -0.78 15.31
CA VAL A 34 5.51 -1.19 15.67
C VAL A 34 4.89 -1.84 14.44
N LEU A 35 4.71 -3.14 14.49
CA LEU A 35 4.21 -3.94 13.38
C LEU A 35 2.72 -4.21 13.57
N ALA A 36 1.92 -3.88 12.58
CA ALA A 36 0.48 -4.10 12.60
C ALA A 36 0.05 -5.02 11.45
N ASP A 37 -0.70 -6.06 11.77
CA ASP A 37 -1.30 -6.96 10.78
C ASP A 37 -2.57 -7.59 11.35
N ILE A 38 -3.46 -8.07 10.47
CA ILE A 38 -4.65 -8.81 10.88
C ILE A 38 -4.34 -10.28 11.20
N GLN A 39 -3.26 -10.84 10.65
CA GLN A 39 -2.81 -12.22 10.81
C GLN A 39 -1.89 -12.35 12.01
N GLN A 40 -2.43 -12.73 13.17
CA GLN A 40 -1.68 -12.81 14.42
C GLN A 40 -0.46 -13.73 14.32
N ASP A 41 -0.62 -14.96 13.81
CA ASP A 41 0.47 -15.95 13.77
C ASP A 41 1.67 -15.47 12.92
N ALA A 42 1.39 -14.89 11.76
CA ALA A 42 2.41 -14.36 10.86
C ALA A 42 3.08 -13.09 11.43
N LEU A 43 2.30 -12.26 12.16
CA LEU A 43 2.81 -11.09 12.87
C LEU A 43 3.77 -11.52 13.98
N ASP A 44 3.38 -12.49 14.80
CA ASP A 44 4.19 -13.02 15.90
C ASP A 44 5.49 -13.63 15.40
N ALA A 45 5.45 -14.36 14.28
CA ALA A 45 6.65 -14.89 13.63
C ALA A 45 7.60 -13.78 13.16
N THR A 46 7.08 -12.71 12.54
CA THR A 46 7.87 -11.56 12.10
C THR A 46 8.49 -10.80 13.27
N VAL A 47 7.72 -10.57 14.32
CA VAL A 47 8.20 -9.92 15.57
C VAL A 47 9.30 -10.75 16.22
N SER A 48 9.11 -12.08 16.34
CA SER A 48 10.10 -12.99 16.92
C SER A 48 11.40 -13.01 16.12
N GLU A 49 11.31 -13.03 14.80
CA GLU A 49 12.47 -12.95 13.91
C GLU A 49 13.29 -11.68 14.15
N LEU A 50 12.62 -10.52 14.20
CA LEU A 50 13.29 -9.23 14.39
C LEU A 50 13.86 -9.07 15.82
N LYS A 51 13.15 -9.54 16.84
CA LYS A 51 13.65 -9.58 18.22
C LYS A 51 14.91 -10.43 18.36
N SER A 52 14.97 -11.58 17.68
CA SER A 52 16.15 -12.45 17.71
C SER A 52 17.41 -11.79 17.13
N ARG A 53 17.23 -10.75 16.33
CA ARG A 53 18.30 -9.92 15.77
C ARG A 53 18.61 -8.67 16.61
N GLY A 54 17.98 -8.53 17.80
CA GLY A 54 18.21 -7.42 18.70
C GLY A 54 17.39 -6.16 18.40
N THR A 55 16.40 -6.24 17.48
CA THR A 55 15.55 -5.09 17.16
C THR A 55 14.51 -4.83 18.26
N GLU A 56 14.36 -3.58 18.66
CA GLU A 56 13.28 -3.14 19.55
C GLU A 56 11.97 -3.09 18.76
N VAL A 57 11.13 -4.11 18.91
CA VAL A 57 9.91 -4.30 18.10
C VAL A 57 8.75 -4.84 18.92
N ILE A 58 7.55 -4.32 18.64
CA ILE A 58 6.27 -4.84 19.13
C ILE A 58 5.33 -5.17 17.96
N GLY A 59 4.44 -6.15 18.19
CA GLY A 59 3.36 -6.50 17.26
C GLY A 59 2.01 -6.12 17.86
N VAL A 60 1.14 -5.56 17.03
CA VAL A 60 -0.24 -5.19 17.40
C VAL A 60 -1.18 -5.75 16.34
N ARG A 61 -2.00 -6.76 16.72
CA ARG A 61 -3.03 -7.23 15.79
C ARG A 61 -4.01 -6.11 15.50
N THR A 62 -4.20 -5.79 14.24
CA THR A 62 -4.98 -4.62 13.81
C THR A 62 -5.74 -4.92 12.53
N ASP A 63 -7.07 -4.78 12.56
CA ASP A 63 -7.88 -4.62 11.35
C ASP A 63 -7.87 -3.14 10.96
N VAL A 64 -7.05 -2.80 9.97
CA VAL A 64 -6.86 -1.41 9.52
C VAL A 64 -8.10 -0.79 8.89
N SER A 65 -9.12 -1.59 8.52
CA SER A 65 -10.40 -1.09 8.02
C SER A 65 -11.24 -0.42 9.12
N LEU A 66 -10.88 -0.64 10.39
CA LEU A 66 -11.59 -0.15 11.57
C LEU A 66 -10.83 1.00 12.23
N ALA A 67 -11.34 2.22 12.14
CA ALA A 67 -10.71 3.41 12.72
C ALA A 67 -10.34 3.25 14.21
N ARG A 68 -11.18 2.55 15.00
CA ARG A 68 -10.92 2.29 16.42
C ARG A 68 -9.65 1.44 16.64
N GLU A 69 -9.39 0.47 15.77
CA GLU A 69 -8.20 -0.39 15.89
C GLU A 69 -6.93 0.36 15.48
N VAL A 70 -7.02 1.24 14.47
CA VAL A 70 -5.91 2.14 14.11
C VAL A 70 -5.64 3.16 15.22
N GLN A 71 -6.69 3.65 15.93
CA GLN A 71 -6.50 4.49 17.11
C GLN A 71 -5.80 3.71 18.24
N THR A 72 -6.22 2.49 18.52
CA THR A 72 -5.55 1.62 19.50
C THR A 72 -4.07 1.38 19.14
N LEU A 73 -3.76 1.18 17.85
CA LEU A 73 -2.39 1.06 17.37
C LEU A 73 -1.56 2.31 17.68
N ALA A 74 -2.14 3.50 17.46
CA ALA A 74 -1.48 4.77 17.78
C ALA A 74 -1.27 4.93 19.29
N ASP A 75 -2.28 4.63 20.10
CA ASP A 75 -2.21 4.73 21.57
C ASP A 75 -1.12 3.80 22.14
N ILE A 76 -1.03 2.56 21.63
CA ILE A 76 0.03 1.60 22.00
C ILE A 76 1.40 2.11 21.55
N THR A 77 1.51 2.67 20.34
CA THR A 77 2.76 3.27 19.83
C THR A 77 3.25 4.36 20.75
N MET A 78 2.37 5.31 21.09
CA MET A 78 2.71 6.45 21.93
C MET A 78 3.00 6.05 23.39
N SER A 79 2.27 5.09 23.94
CA SER A 79 2.55 4.61 25.31
C SER A 79 3.86 3.81 25.40
N THR A 80 4.27 3.13 24.34
CA THR A 80 5.48 2.30 24.33
C THR A 80 6.74 3.12 24.02
N PHE A 81 6.67 4.00 23.02
CA PHE A 81 7.85 4.70 22.50
C PHE A 81 7.81 6.22 22.65
N GLY A 82 6.67 6.79 23.06
CA GLY A 82 6.49 8.23 23.27
C GLY A 82 6.45 9.07 21.99
N THR A 83 6.69 8.49 20.82
CA THR A 83 6.77 9.20 19.54
C THR A 83 6.46 8.26 18.36
N VAL A 84 6.22 8.85 17.20
CA VAL A 84 6.16 8.15 15.90
C VAL A 84 6.85 9.03 14.85
N ASN A 85 7.81 8.48 14.12
CA ASN A 85 8.58 9.21 13.11
C ASN A 85 8.28 8.74 11.68
N LEU A 86 7.85 7.50 11.52
CA LEU A 86 7.58 6.93 10.20
C LEU A 86 6.29 6.12 10.24
N LEU A 87 5.40 6.39 9.31
CA LEU A 87 4.16 5.63 9.12
C LEU A 87 4.14 5.02 7.72
N PHE A 88 4.07 3.70 7.63
CA PHE A 88 3.74 2.99 6.41
C PHE A 88 2.27 2.56 6.42
N ASN A 89 1.43 3.30 5.71
CA ASN A 89 0.09 2.85 5.33
C ASN A 89 0.22 1.88 4.17
N ASN A 90 0.53 0.61 4.49
CA ASN A 90 0.92 -0.37 3.49
C ASN A 90 -0.06 -1.54 3.35
N ALA A 91 -0.88 -1.85 4.35
CA ALA A 91 -1.87 -2.91 4.25
C ALA A 91 -2.72 -2.78 2.98
N GLY A 92 -2.90 -3.89 2.26
CA GLY A 92 -3.64 -3.88 1.01
C GLY A 92 -4.12 -5.25 0.59
N VAL A 93 -5.24 -5.26 -0.13
CA VAL A 93 -5.89 -6.45 -0.68
C VAL A 93 -6.33 -6.22 -2.11
N GLY A 94 -6.57 -7.30 -2.86
CA GLY A 94 -7.04 -7.23 -4.24
C GLY A 94 -8.35 -7.98 -4.45
N ALA A 95 -9.22 -7.40 -5.27
CA ALA A 95 -10.34 -8.08 -5.89
C ALA A 95 -10.41 -7.66 -7.36
N GLY A 96 -10.61 -8.63 -8.23
CA GLY A 96 -10.76 -8.42 -9.68
C GLY A 96 -12.17 -8.78 -10.15
N GLY A 97 -12.40 -8.62 -11.44
CA GLY A 97 -13.67 -8.82 -12.12
C GLY A 97 -14.13 -7.57 -12.84
N PHE A 98 -15.16 -7.68 -13.69
CA PHE A 98 -15.75 -6.50 -14.29
C PHE A 98 -16.34 -5.56 -13.21
N VAL A 99 -16.31 -4.27 -13.47
CA VAL A 99 -16.76 -3.25 -12.50
C VAL A 99 -18.18 -3.52 -12.00
N TRP A 100 -19.07 -3.95 -12.89
CA TRP A 100 -20.49 -4.24 -12.58
C TRP A 100 -20.75 -5.63 -11.96
N GLU A 101 -19.71 -6.49 -11.88
CA GLU A 101 -19.80 -7.82 -11.26
C GLU A 101 -19.24 -7.86 -9.83
N ASN A 102 -18.48 -6.83 -9.45
CA ASN A 102 -18.04 -6.72 -8.06
C ASN A 102 -19.23 -6.41 -7.16
N THR A 103 -19.42 -7.23 -6.11
CA THR A 103 -20.50 -7.07 -5.14
C THR A 103 -20.26 -5.89 -4.21
N GLU A 104 -21.30 -5.42 -3.51
CA GLU A 104 -21.14 -4.40 -2.45
C GLU A 104 -20.09 -4.83 -1.42
N LYS A 105 -20.04 -6.12 -1.07
CA LYS A 105 -19.04 -6.68 -0.16
C LYS A 105 -17.62 -6.64 -0.72
N ASP A 106 -17.43 -6.75 -2.03
CA ASP A 106 -16.11 -6.57 -2.66
C ASP A 106 -15.66 -5.12 -2.55
N TRP A 107 -16.56 -4.18 -2.81
CA TRP A 107 -16.31 -2.75 -2.66
C TRP A 107 -16.01 -2.39 -1.20
N GLU A 108 -16.84 -2.82 -0.25
CA GLU A 108 -16.66 -2.57 1.18
C GLU A 108 -15.30 -3.10 1.67
N TRP A 109 -14.97 -4.35 1.34
CA TRP A 109 -13.71 -4.94 1.76
C TRP A 109 -12.50 -4.23 1.18
N VAL A 110 -12.47 -4.02 -0.14
CA VAL A 110 -11.29 -3.43 -0.81
C VAL A 110 -11.12 -1.96 -0.43
N LEU A 111 -12.19 -1.16 -0.42
CA LEU A 111 -12.11 0.23 0.02
C LEU A 111 -11.78 0.34 1.51
N GLY A 112 -12.34 -0.54 2.33
CA GLY A 112 -12.05 -0.61 3.76
C GLY A 112 -10.55 -0.78 4.04
N VAL A 113 -9.93 -1.76 3.37
CA VAL A 113 -8.51 -2.06 3.58
C VAL A 113 -7.59 -1.12 2.81
N ASN A 114 -7.86 -0.81 1.52
CA ASN A 114 -6.90 -0.08 0.69
C ASN A 114 -6.98 1.44 0.84
N LEU A 115 -8.16 1.99 1.13
CA LEU A 115 -8.39 3.43 1.18
C LEU A 115 -8.69 3.91 2.59
N ASN A 116 -9.72 3.34 3.25
CA ASN A 116 -10.11 3.81 4.58
C ASN A 116 -8.97 3.63 5.59
N SER A 117 -8.18 2.56 5.48
CA SER A 117 -6.99 2.37 6.32
C SER A 117 -6.00 3.52 6.18
N VAL A 118 -5.75 3.99 4.95
CA VAL A 118 -4.86 5.13 4.69
C VAL A 118 -5.46 6.42 5.27
N ILE A 119 -6.77 6.62 5.09
CA ILE A 119 -7.49 7.74 5.70
C ILE A 119 -7.36 7.70 7.23
N HIS A 120 -7.55 6.53 7.85
CA HIS A 120 -7.41 6.37 9.31
C HIS A 120 -5.98 6.65 9.77
N GLY A 121 -4.97 6.07 9.08
CA GLY A 121 -3.56 6.31 9.37
C GLY A 121 -3.20 7.80 9.31
N VAL A 122 -3.54 8.47 8.21
CA VAL A 122 -3.28 9.91 8.03
C VAL A 122 -4.00 10.73 9.13
N ARG A 123 -5.30 10.50 9.35
CA ARG A 123 -6.08 11.27 10.34
C ARG A 123 -5.58 11.11 11.77
N ILE A 124 -5.09 9.95 12.14
CA ILE A 124 -4.71 9.62 13.52
C ILE A 124 -3.25 9.96 13.77
N PHE A 125 -2.34 9.59 12.87
CA PHE A 125 -0.91 9.76 13.11
C PHE A 125 -0.36 11.14 12.71
N THR A 126 -0.93 11.81 11.69
CA THR A 126 -0.43 13.13 11.29
C THR A 126 -0.50 14.16 12.42
N PRO A 127 -1.60 14.29 13.18
CA PRO A 127 -1.62 15.21 14.33
C PRO A 127 -0.53 14.90 15.38
N LEU A 128 -0.28 13.61 15.67
CA LEU A 128 0.77 13.20 16.60
C LEU A 128 2.18 13.63 16.13
N MET A 129 2.42 13.51 14.81
CA MET A 129 3.68 13.95 14.20
C MET A 129 3.81 15.47 14.22
N LEU A 130 2.75 16.21 13.92
CA LEU A 130 2.73 17.67 13.96
C LEU A 130 2.93 18.20 15.40
N ASP A 131 2.30 17.57 16.38
CA ASP A 131 2.49 17.91 17.79
C ASP A 131 3.93 17.64 18.26
N ALA A 132 4.58 16.60 17.78
CA ALA A 132 5.98 16.33 18.08
C ALA A 132 6.90 17.36 17.39
N ALA A 133 6.64 17.70 16.13
CA ALA A 133 7.37 18.73 15.38
C ALA A 133 7.28 20.11 16.06
N ALA A 134 6.11 20.46 16.58
CA ALA A 134 5.94 21.73 17.30
C ALA A 134 6.74 21.82 18.60
N ARG A 135 7.11 20.68 19.20
CA ARG A 135 7.88 20.62 20.46
C ARG A 135 9.38 20.45 20.27
N ASP A 136 9.82 19.96 19.13
CA ASP A 136 11.22 19.67 18.84
C ASP A 136 11.58 20.10 17.41
N ALA A 137 12.39 21.16 17.29
CA ALA A 137 12.84 21.66 15.98
C ALA A 137 13.75 20.68 15.21
N ALA A 138 14.31 19.67 15.88
CA ALA A 138 15.10 18.61 15.25
C ALA A 138 14.28 17.37 14.88
N TYR A 139 12.98 17.38 15.17
CA TYR A 139 12.10 16.27 14.84
C TYR A 139 11.94 16.14 13.32
N GLU A 140 12.01 14.91 12.84
CA GLU A 140 11.69 14.56 11.44
C GLU A 140 10.68 13.42 11.41
N ALA A 141 9.69 13.51 10.53
CA ALA A 141 8.74 12.44 10.29
C ALA A 141 8.39 12.27 8.81
N HIS A 142 7.92 11.07 8.46
CA HIS A 142 7.52 10.75 7.11
C HIS A 142 6.32 9.79 7.07
N ILE A 143 5.42 10.00 6.13
CA ILE A 143 4.28 9.13 5.87
C ILE A 143 4.44 8.54 4.47
N VAL A 144 4.47 7.22 4.36
CA VAL A 144 4.49 6.50 3.08
C VAL A 144 3.15 5.80 2.87
N ASN A 145 2.43 6.20 1.84
CA ASN A 145 1.17 5.56 1.44
C ASN A 145 1.41 4.61 0.27
N THR A 146 1.12 3.32 0.45
CA THR A 146 1.27 2.33 -0.62
C THR A 146 0.07 2.34 -1.55
N ALA A 147 0.22 3.01 -2.69
CA ALA A 147 -0.73 2.95 -3.80
C ALA A 147 -0.44 1.73 -4.71
N SER A 148 -0.26 1.94 -5.99
CA SER A 148 0.10 0.98 -7.05
C SER A 148 0.25 1.73 -8.36
N MET A 149 0.87 1.13 -9.38
CA MET A 149 0.70 1.56 -10.77
C MET A 149 -0.78 1.60 -11.19
N SER A 150 -1.64 0.77 -10.58
CA SER A 150 -3.11 0.84 -10.70
C SER A 150 -3.74 2.09 -10.08
N GLY A 151 -2.97 2.96 -9.44
CA GLY A 151 -3.35 4.31 -9.04
C GLY A 151 -3.07 5.36 -10.13
N LEU A 152 -2.33 4.99 -11.17
CA LEU A 152 -1.93 5.88 -12.27
C LEU A 152 -2.49 5.44 -13.63
N VAL A 153 -2.81 4.16 -13.79
CA VAL A 153 -3.41 3.57 -14.99
C VAL A 153 -4.58 2.64 -14.63
N ASN A 154 -5.45 2.36 -15.59
CA ASN A 154 -6.68 1.57 -15.38
C ASN A 154 -6.65 0.27 -16.18
N ALA A 155 -6.20 -0.81 -15.55
CA ALA A 155 -6.27 -2.13 -16.15
C ALA A 155 -7.72 -2.65 -16.18
N PRO A 156 -8.18 -3.30 -17.26
CA PRO A 156 -9.47 -3.99 -17.29
C PRO A 156 -9.55 -5.08 -16.21
N THR A 157 -10.76 -5.40 -15.78
CA THR A 157 -11.05 -6.41 -14.74
C THR A 157 -10.49 -6.13 -13.34
N MET A 158 -10.02 -4.89 -13.09
CA MET A 158 -9.45 -4.47 -11.81
C MET A 158 -10.19 -3.25 -11.22
N GLY A 159 -11.48 -3.05 -11.54
CA GLY A 159 -12.20 -1.82 -11.28
C GLY A 159 -12.14 -1.33 -9.84
N VAL A 160 -12.55 -2.15 -8.87
CA VAL A 160 -12.55 -1.76 -7.45
C VAL A 160 -11.12 -1.47 -6.93
N TYR A 161 -10.14 -2.25 -7.40
CA TYR A 161 -8.74 -2.04 -7.02
C TYR A 161 -8.19 -0.73 -7.63
N ASN A 162 -8.41 -0.50 -8.93
CA ASN A 162 -8.00 0.75 -9.59
C ASN A 162 -8.57 1.98 -8.87
N VAL A 163 -9.87 1.98 -8.56
CA VAL A 163 -10.52 3.08 -7.82
C VAL A 163 -9.86 3.31 -6.47
N SER A 164 -9.64 2.23 -5.70
CA SER A 164 -9.00 2.35 -4.39
C SER A 164 -7.60 2.97 -4.48
N LYS A 165 -6.80 2.57 -5.48
CA LYS A 165 -5.41 3.03 -5.60
C LYS A 165 -5.29 4.43 -6.22
N HIS A 166 -6.19 4.83 -7.13
CA HIS A 166 -6.31 6.22 -7.57
C HIS A 166 -6.67 7.16 -6.42
N ALA A 167 -7.60 6.74 -5.56
CA ALA A 167 -7.97 7.52 -4.38
C ALA A 167 -6.80 7.70 -3.39
N VAL A 168 -5.95 6.66 -3.21
CA VAL A 168 -4.74 6.78 -2.38
C VAL A 168 -3.73 7.76 -2.99
N VAL A 169 -3.53 7.76 -4.32
CA VAL A 169 -2.67 8.76 -4.98
C VAL A 169 -3.20 10.17 -4.73
N SER A 170 -4.48 10.42 -5.01
CA SER A 170 -5.11 11.73 -4.82
C SER A 170 -5.03 12.21 -3.37
N LEU A 171 -5.30 11.32 -2.40
CA LEU A 171 -5.17 11.64 -0.96
C LEU A 171 -3.72 12.01 -0.62
N SER A 172 -2.75 11.29 -1.16
CA SER A 172 -1.33 11.53 -0.87
C SER A 172 -0.83 12.85 -1.46
N GLU A 173 -1.26 13.21 -2.67
CA GLU A 173 -0.96 14.50 -3.30
C GLU A 173 -1.55 15.65 -2.49
N THR A 174 -2.80 15.50 -2.02
CA THR A 174 -3.44 16.51 -1.15
C THR A 174 -2.68 16.62 0.17
N LEU A 175 -2.35 15.50 0.81
CA LEU A 175 -1.58 15.49 2.06
C LEU A 175 -0.21 16.18 1.89
N TYR A 176 0.46 15.96 0.78
CA TYR A 176 1.75 16.62 0.48
C TYR A 176 1.60 18.15 0.46
N HIS A 177 0.56 18.65 -0.18
CA HIS A 177 0.29 20.08 -0.23
C HIS A 177 -0.12 20.63 1.14
N ASP A 178 -1.00 19.93 1.86
CA ASP A 178 -1.46 20.35 3.19
C ASP A 178 -0.31 20.41 4.21
N LEU A 179 0.57 19.40 4.22
CA LEU A 179 1.77 19.41 5.08
C LEU A 179 2.69 20.58 4.76
N GLY A 180 2.93 20.88 3.48
CA GLY A 180 3.74 22.01 3.05
C GLY A 180 3.21 23.39 3.47
N LEU A 181 1.93 23.50 3.85
CA LEU A 181 1.35 24.71 4.39
C LEU A 181 1.65 24.92 5.90
N VAL A 182 1.98 23.85 6.63
CA VAL A 182 2.01 23.90 8.09
C VAL A 182 3.36 23.47 8.70
N THR A 183 4.23 22.76 7.95
CA THR A 183 5.50 22.24 8.51
C THR A 183 6.52 21.91 7.42
N ASP A 184 7.81 22.02 7.77
CA ASP A 184 8.95 21.51 6.98
C ASP A 184 9.57 20.24 7.60
N GLN A 185 8.95 19.69 8.66
CA GLN A 185 9.50 18.56 9.43
C GLN A 185 8.76 17.25 9.18
N VAL A 186 7.52 17.29 8.67
CA VAL A 186 6.70 16.13 8.38
C VAL A 186 6.45 16.07 6.87
N HIS A 187 6.87 14.99 6.25
CA HIS A 187 6.77 14.79 4.81
C HIS A 187 5.90 13.60 4.47
N CYS A 188 5.52 13.45 3.21
CA CYS A 188 4.90 12.23 2.74
C CYS A 188 5.38 11.84 1.34
N SER A 189 5.24 10.55 1.04
CA SER A 189 5.49 9.97 -0.28
C SER A 189 4.38 8.97 -0.62
N VAL A 190 4.16 8.76 -1.91
CA VAL A 190 3.28 7.71 -2.43
C VAL A 190 4.09 6.65 -3.17
N LEU A 191 4.04 5.42 -2.68
CA LEU A 191 4.68 4.27 -3.33
C LEU A 191 3.71 3.67 -4.34
N CYS A 192 4.12 3.64 -5.61
CA CYS A 192 3.36 3.10 -6.73
C CYS A 192 4.05 1.85 -7.30
N PRO A 193 3.96 0.68 -6.63
CA PRO A 193 4.63 -0.53 -7.12
C PRO A 193 3.90 -1.12 -8.33
N TYR A 194 4.69 -1.73 -9.21
CA TYR A 194 4.23 -2.66 -10.23
C TYR A 194 4.12 -4.07 -9.62
N PHE A 195 4.15 -5.13 -10.43
CA PHE A 195 4.09 -6.48 -9.89
C PHE A 195 5.40 -6.87 -9.19
N VAL A 196 5.28 -7.39 -7.98
CA VAL A 196 6.36 -7.87 -7.13
C VAL A 196 5.95 -9.20 -6.50
N PRO A 197 6.84 -10.20 -6.39
CA PRO A 197 6.52 -11.50 -5.82
C PRO A 197 6.28 -11.37 -4.31
N THR A 198 5.02 -11.16 -3.96
CA THR A 198 4.51 -11.07 -2.60
C THR A 198 3.30 -11.99 -2.45
N GLY A 199 2.77 -12.15 -1.26
CA GLY A 199 1.51 -12.89 -1.04
C GLY A 199 0.24 -12.11 -1.40
N PHE A 200 0.35 -11.00 -2.13
CA PHE A 200 -0.80 -10.13 -2.49
C PHE A 200 -1.90 -10.86 -3.26
N ASN A 201 -1.53 -11.72 -4.21
CA ASN A 201 -2.48 -12.54 -4.99
C ASN A 201 -3.29 -13.53 -4.15
N GLN A 202 -2.87 -13.79 -2.90
CA GLN A 202 -3.56 -14.63 -1.93
C GLN A 202 -4.32 -13.82 -0.88
N SER A 203 -4.53 -12.52 -1.08
CA SER A 203 -5.13 -11.60 -0.10
C SER A 203 -6.54 -12.01 0.35
N ARG A 204 -7.26 -12.84 -0.42
CA ARG A 204 -8.56 -13.42 -0.03
C ARG A 204 -8.55 -14.14 1.32
N ARG A 205 -7.42 -14.68 1.76
CA ARG A 205 -7.27 -15.29 3.11
C ARG A 205 -7.56 -14.30 4.24
N ASN A 206 -7.42 -13.01 3.98
CA ASN A 206 -7.65 -11.93 4.95
C ASN A 206 -9.08 -11.37 4.91
N ARG A 207 -9.94 -11.91 4.03
CA ARG A 207 -11.31 -11.41 3.88
C ARG A 207 -12.16 -11.87 5.07
N PRO A 208 -12.80 -10.94 5.81
CA PRO A 208 -13.70 -11.30 6.90
C PRO A 208 -14.86 -12.17 6.43
N ALA A 209 -15.30 -13.13 7.25
CA ALA A 209 -16.42 -14.00 6.91
C ALA A 209 -17.72 -13.22 6.66
N SER A 210 -17.94 -12.11 7.36
CA SER A 210 -19.08 -11.20 7.17
C SER A 210 -19.12 -10.59 5.77
N LEU A 211 -17.96 -10.35 5.16
CA LEU A 211 -17.82 -9.82 3.80
C LEU A 211 -17.61 -10.90 2.73
N ALA A 212 -17.69 -12.19 3.09
CA ALA A 212 -17.58 -13.27 2.12
C ALA A 212 -18.75 -13.25 1.12
N ASN A 213 -18.45 -13.46 -0.18
CA ASN A 213 -19.47 -13.62 -1.21
C ASN A 213 -20.09 -15.01 -1.09
N ALA A 214 -21.41 -15.09 -1.14
CA ALA A 214 -22.15 -16.36 -1.16
C ALA A 214 -22.10 -17.03 -2.56
N GLN A 215 -21.83 -16.24 -3.59
CA GLN A 215 -21.84 -16.71 -4.99
C GLN A 215 -20.48 -17.21 -5.43
N THR A 216 -20.45 -18.13 -6.37
CA THR A 216 -19.23 -18.56 -7.04
C THR A 216 -18.65 -17.41 -7.86
N PRO A 217 -17.31 -17.28 -7.94
CA PRO A 217 -16.66 -16.26 -8.75
C PRO A 217 -17.10 -16.31 -10.21
N THR A 218 -17.38 -15.14 -10.78
CA THR A 218 -17.68 -15.01 -12.22
C THR A 218 -16.45 -15.33 -13.07
N ARG A 219 -16.65 -15.53 -14.37
CA ARG A 219 -15.53 -15.75 -15.31
C ARG A 219 -14.52 -14.60 -15.30
N SER A 220 -15.00 -13.36 -15.27
CA SER A 220 -14.10 -12.19 -15.22
C SER A 220 -13.28 -12.15 -13.93
N GLN A 221 -13.86 -12.55 -12.80
CA GLN A 221 -13.17 -12.64 -11.51
C GLN A 221 -12.11 -13.75 -11.52
N GLN A 222 -12.42 -14.90 -12.11
CA GLN A 222 -11.46 -16.03 -12.26
C GLN A 222 -10.28 -15.63 -13.16
N VAL A 223 -10.57 -14.96 -14.27
CA VAL A 223 -9.55 -14.46 -15.19
C VAL A 223 -8.67 -13.42 -14.53
N ALA A 224 -9.25 -12.46 -13.81
CA ALA A 224 -8.50 -11.45 -13.08
C ALA A 224 -7.57 -12.08 -12.02
N GLN A 225 -8.04 -13.11 -11.31
CA GLN A 225 -7.22 -13.84 -10.35
C GLN A 225 -6.05 -14.55 -11.05
N ALA A 226 -6.30 -15.27 -12.14
CA ALA A 226 -5.26 -15.97 -12.89
C ALA A 226 -4.21 -15.00 -13.47
N MET A 227 -4.64 -13.82 -13.94
CA MET A 227 -3.72 -12.77 -14.40
C MET A 227 -2.86 -12.23 -13.26
N SER A 228 -3.46 -11.98 -12.10
CA SER A 228 -2.74 -11.53 -10.90
C SER A 228 -1.72 -12.58 -10.44
N ASP A 229 -2.11 -13.87 -10.38
CA ASP A 229 -1.21 -14.97 -10.00
C ASP A 229 -0.01 -15.05 -10.94
N LYS A 230 -0.25 -15.00 -12.25
CA LYS A 230 0.80 -15.02 -13.26
C LYS A 230 1.74 -13.81 -13.12
N ALA A 231 1.18 -12.61 -12.96
CA ALA A 231 1.96 -11.38 -12.90
C ALA A 231 2.85 -11.34 -11.64
N VAL A 232 2.31 -11.71 -10.48
CA VAL A 232 3.06 -11.75 -9.21
C VAL A 232 4.16 -12.82 -9.26
N THR A 233 3.88 -14.02 -9.81
CA THR A 233 4.87 -15.10 -9.85
C THR A 233 5.98 -14.88 -10.89
N SER A 234 5.72 -14.09 -11.94
CA SER A 234 6.73 -13.78 -12.98
C SER A 234 7.54 -12.51 -12.70
N ALA A 235 7.22 -11.77 -11.65
CA ALA A 235 7.92 -10.55 -11.28
C ALA A 235 9.35 -10.86 -10.80
N ARG A 236 10.28 -9.92 -11.05
CA ARG A 236 11.72 -10.13 -10.81
C ARG A 236 12.26 -9.31 -9.64
N ILE A 237 11.72 -8.11 -9.42
CA ILE A 237 12.15 -7.23 -8.32
C ILE A 237 11.57 -7.77 -7.02
N SER A 238 12.41 -7.94 -6.00
CA SER A 238 12.01 -8.44 -4.69
C SER A 238 11.35 -7.36 -3.82
N ALA A 239 10.62 -7.78 -2.79
CA ALA A 239 10.10 -6.87 -1.78
C ALA A 239 11.21 -6.14 -1.01
N ASP A 240 12.36 -6.78 -0.82
CA ASP A 240 13.52 -6.18 -0.15
C ASP A 240 14.14 -5.05 -0.98
N GLU A 241 14.24 -5.21 -2.30
CA GLU A 241 14.69 -4.14 -3.20
C GLU A 241 13.73 -2.96 -3.18
N ILE A 242 12.40 -3.21 -3.14
CA ILE A 242 11.40 -2.14 -3.00
C ILE A 242 11.54 -1.42 -1.65
N ALA A 243 11.83 -2.16 -0.57
CA ALA A 243 12.08 -1.53 0.71
C ALA A 243 13.29 -0.60 0.65
N GLN A 244 14.42 -1.05 0.11
CA GLN A 244 15.61 -0.23 -0.05
C GLN A 244 15.34 1.02 -0.89
N GLN A 245 14.68 0.88 -2.04
CA GLN A 245 14.30 2.00 -2.90
C GLN A 245 13.41 3.00 -2.16
N THR A 246 12.44 2.51 -1.37
CA THR A 246 11.51 3.37 -0.62
C THR A 246 12.24 4.19 0.44
N TYR A 247 13.13 3.58 1.22
CA TYR A 247 13.92 4.31 2.21
C TYR A 247 14.91 5.28 1.57
N GLN A 248 15.47 4.94 0.41
CA GLN A 248 16.33 5.85 -0.35
C GLN A 248 15.56 7.06 -0.86
N ALA A 249 14.39 6.85 -1.47
CA ALA A 249 13.52 7.92 -1.94
C ALA A 249 13.10 8.89 -0.80
N MET A 250 12.82 8.36 0.41
CA MET A 250 12.58 9.19 1.58
C MET A 250 13.78 10.08 1.95
N ARG A 251 15.03 9.58 1.80
CA ARG A 251 16.25 10.39 2.04
C ARG A 251 16.42 11.48 1.00
N GLU A 252 16.04 11.21 -0.24
CA GLU A 252 16.13 12.14 -1.38
C GLU A 252 14.98 13.15 -1.38
N GLY A 253 13.89 12.86 -0.66
CA GLY A 253 12.72 13.72 -0.58
C GLY A 253 11.76 13.51 -1.74
N ASP A 254 11.81 12.36 -2.40
CA ASP A 254 10.94 12.03 -3.53
C ASP A 254 9.50 11.78 -3.05
N PHE A 255 8.55 12.43 -3.70
CA PHE A 255 7.13 12.21 -3.42
C PHE A 255 6.60 10.96 -4.10
N TYR A 256 6.82 10.80 -5.41
CA TYR A 256 6.43 9.60 -6.14
C TYR A 256 7.55 8.56 -6.13
N ILE A 257 7.26 7.37 -5.57
CA ILE A 257 8.21 6.26 -5.53
C ILE A 257 7.72 5.17 -6.49
N TYR A 258 8.46 4.97 -7.58
CA TYR A 258 8.16 3.96 -8.59
C TYR A 258 9.09 2.77 -8.45
N SER A 259 8.52 1.56 -8.32
CA SER A 259 9.31 0.33 -8.27
C SER A 259 9.94 -0.03 -9.62
N HIS A 260 9.34 0.46 -10.72
CA HIS A 260 9.73 0.18 -12.10
C HIS A 260 9.69 1.48 -12.89
N PRO A 261 10.71 2.37 -12.76
CA PRO A 261 10.72 3.65 -13.47
C PRO A 261 10.63 3.51 -14.99
N GLU A 262 11.09 2.37 -15.54
CA GLU A 262 11.01 2.03 -16.95
C GLU A 262 9.58 1.70 -17.44
N ALA A 263 8.64 1.42 -16.55
CA ALA A 263 7.27 1.03 -16.88
C ALA A 263 6.29 2.23 -16.91
N MET A 264 6.78 3.45 -17.16
CA MET A 264 5.97 4.68 -17.11
C MET A 264 5.27 5.04 -18.42
N ASP A 265 5.56 4.39 -19.53
CA ASP A 265 4.94 4.70 -20.83
C ASP A 265 3.40 4.66 -20.82
N PRO A 266 2.73 3.68 -20.18
CA PRO A 266 1.27 3.68 -20.08
C PRO A 266 0.71 4.88 -19.30
N VAL A 267 1.44 5.37 -18.29
CA VAL A 267 1.06 6.56 -17.52
C VAL A 267 1.15 7.79 -18.41
N LYS A 268 2.28 7.98 -19.09
CA LYS A 268 2.50 9.07 -20.03
C LYS A 268 1.41 9.09 -21.10
N GLN A 269 1.14 7.96 -21.75
CA GLN A 269 0.12 7.83 -22.78
C GLN A 269 -1.27 8.20 -22.24
N ARG A 270 -1.64 7.78 -21.03
CA ARG A 270 -2.91 8.13 -20.39
C ARG A 270 -3.05 9.64 -20.22
N PHE A 271 -2.02 10.32 -19.73
CA PHE A 271 -2.06 11.77 -19.53
C PHE A 271 -2.11 12.53 -20.85
N GLU A 272 -1.36 12.11 -21.87
CA GLU A 272 -1.43 12.69 -23.22
C GLU A 272 -2.83 12.56 -23.82
N GLN A 273 -3.47 11.38 -23.69
CA GLN A 273 -4.84 11.16 -24.17
C GLN A 273 -5.85 12.05 -23.43
N LEU A 274 -5.69 12.20 -22.12
CA LEU A 274 -6.56 13.03 -21.29
C LEU A 274 -6.47 14.50 -21.70
N LEU A 275 -5.26 15.03 -21.89
CA LEU A 275 -5.02 16.40 -22.35
C LEU A 275 -5.55 16.63 -23.77
N ALA A 276 -5.40 15.65 -24.65
CA ALA A 276 -5.91 15.68 -26.02
C ALA A 276 -7.41 15.40 -26.13
N ARG A 277 -8.11 15.11 -25.02
CA ARG A 277 -9.53 14.72 -24.96
C ARG A 277 -9.85 13.49 -25.83
N CYS A 278 -8.89 12.58 -25.97
CA CYS A 278 -9.07 11.32 -26.66
C CYS A 278 -9.76 10.29 -25.75
N ASN A 279 -10.40 9.30 -26.38
CA ASN A 279 -10.89 8.15 -25.62
C ASN A 279 -9.73 7.40 -24.94
N PRO A 280 -9.98 6.70 -23.80
CA PRO A 280 -8.96 5.86 -23.17
C PRO A 280 -8.39 4.85 -24.18
N GLY A 281 -7.07 4.78 -24.26
CA GLY A 281 -6.38 3.86 -25.16
C GLY A 281 -6.58 2.40 -24.76
N ASP A 282 -6.43 1.49 -25.71
CA ASP A 282 -6.47 0.06 -25.47
C ASP A 282 -5.19 -0.37 -24.71
N PRO A 283 -5.28 -0.84 -23.47
CA PRO A 283 -4.10 -1.30 -22.72
C PRO A 283 -3.43 -2.54 -23.33
N PHE A 284 -4.08 -3.18 -24.32
CA PHE A 284 -3.57 -4.33 -25.07
C PHE A 284 -3.12 -3.97 -26.49
N ALA A 285 -2.96 -2.70 -26.85
CA ALA A 285 -2.61 -2.27 -28.19
C ALA A 285 -1.33 -2.96 -28.73
N GLY A 286 -0.33 -3.17 -27.86
CA GLY A 286 0.90 -3.92 -28.20
C GLY A 286 0.73 -5.45 -28.25
N HIS A 287 -0.39 -5.98 -27.78
CA HIS A 287 -0.65 -7.43 -27.64
C HIS A 287 -2.09 -7.79 -28.02
N PRO A 288 -2.52 -7.59 -29.27
CA PRO A 288 -3.91 -7.76 -29.70
C PRO A 288 -4.41 -9.21 -29.56
N GLU A 289 -3.52 -10.19 -29.62
CA GLU A 289 -3.83 -11.60 -29.34
C GLU A 289 -4.22 -11.82 -27.88
N LEU A 290 -3.60 -11.14 -26.93
CA LEU A 290 -3.94 -11.21 -25.51
C LEU A 290 -5.35 -10.68 -25.28
N ARG A 291 -5.69 -9.54 -25.90
CA ARG A 291 -7.06 -9.00 -25.87
C ARG A 291 -8.10 -9.98 -26.43
N ARG A 292 -7.80 -10.61 -27.61
CA ARG A 292 -8.71 -11.60 -28.22
C ARG A 292 -8.91 -12.81 -27.31
N ASN A 293 -7.83 -13.32 -26.73
CA ASN A 293 -7.89 -14.47 -25.82
C ASN A 293 -8.69 -14.13 -24.56
N LEU A 294 -8.42 -12.98 -23.95
CA LEU A 294 -9.15 -12.51 -22.78
C LEU A 294 -10.65 -12.36 -23.08
N ALA A 295 -10.99 -11.69 -24.20
CA ALA A 295 -12.38 -11.50 -24.62
C ALA A 295 -13.10 -12.84 -24.85
N ARG A 296 -12.42 -13.83 -25.44
CA ARG A 296 -12.97 -15.18 -25.64
C ARG A 296 -13.23 -15.87 -24.29
N THR A 297 -12.26 -15.80 -23.37
CA THR A 297 -12.38 -16.48 -22.08
C THR A 297 -13.51 -15.89 -21.22
N VAL A 298 -13.72 -14.59 -21.24
CA VAL A 298 -14.77 -13.94 -20.43
C VAL A 298 -16.17 -14.03 -21.06
N ARG A 299 -16.27 -14.22 -22.39
CA ARG A 299 -17.56 -14.35 -23.10
C ARG A 299 -18.11 -15.78 -23.07
N GLY A 300 -17.25 -16.77 -22.88
CA GLY A 300 -17.61 -18.20 -22.81
C GLY A 300 -17.43 -18.93 -24.04
#